data_20a3d1cdfafe34ceafe025392b89fcf2
#
_entry.id   20a3d1cdfafe34ceafe025392b89fcf2
#
_cell.length_a   1.000
_cell.length_b   1.000
_cell.length_c   1.000
_cell.angle_alpha   90.00
_cell.angle_beta   90.00
_cell.angle_gamma   90.00
#
_symmetry.space_group_name_H-M   'P 1'
#
loop_
_entity.id
_entity.type
_entity.pdbx_description
1 polymer ?
#
loop_
_entity_poly.entity_id
_entity_poly.type
_entity_poly.pdbx_seq_one_letter_code
_entity_poly.pdbx_strand_id
1 'polypeptide(L)'
;GTAYYYTRVVSRSNVNAAQYVKFVASFYEKCLDKASAEDLTAYLESDTSSTSTNYTDININSTFAQISWGNLNPQIYRKGIPVVKDINETTASLSVEYQIVALDENGNQEIYDVTEFYRMRYTETRIMLLDFKRSASQVFEESSISISDKGLLLGVRDKNVEYMMNENAGVLAFVQEGDLWSYSPDDGKFSRIFSFRKETDGDFRDSRYQHNIKIIRVEDNGDVDFVLYGYMNRGVREGYCGVCVYHYSNDQNVVEEKVFIPSTESYEFLKEDLGTLSYVSTENALYLLFANKLYKINISDGTSEVLEEGIKIDDFAVSDTGAHAAWIIQEGESAGNIKEIDFETLETRSLAPSSGQSLVLNGFMNEDLVYGIVVDGDVIADDNGHETTGIHTVRIEGFDGTLKKEYHQDGLYVTDITMGNTMMEFQLSKKTKKGYKAVSKDNILNNSKASTNTVSVELVTNSRTGTQIRLALTETPEIQEPLVVYAKMKNIGDDRIILDTQIPEEDIYYVYAKGGLDSTFTDPALALQRADDQTGVVLNRAQQYVWERGNKKTKLTLNLEDVPEAMKSASLDVTALQEALGDEGTI
;
A
#
# COMPACT_ATOMS: atom_id res chain seq x y z
N GLY A 1 21.45 -20.57 11.28
CA GLY A 1 21.20 -20.88 9.87
C GLY A 1 21.96 -19.93 8.95
N THR A 2 22.06 -20.27 7.68
CA THR A 2 22.68 -19.38 6.69
C THR A 2 21.57 -18.57 6.04
N ALA A 3 21.65 -17.23 6.15
CA ALA A 3 20.76 -16.32 5.43
C ALA A 3 21.29 -16.08 4.02
N TYR A 4 20.41 -16.10 3.03
CA TYR A 4 20.76 -15.80 1.65
C TYR A 4 20.15 -14.48 1.26
N TYR A 5 20.99 -13.57 0.74
CA TYR A 5 20.52 -12.28 0.23
C TYR A 5 20.65 -12.31 -1.29
N TYR A 6 19.56 -11.97 -1.97
CA TYR A 6 19.51 -11.96 -3.42
C TYR A 6 19.59 -10.51 -3.91
N THR A 7 20.43 -10.26 -4.91
CA THR A 7 20.49 -8.97 -5.58
C THR A 7 20.58 -9.16 -7.07
N ARG A 8 20.13 -8.17 -7.82
CA ARG A 8 20.27 -8.16 -9.26
C ARG A 8 21.45 -7.28 -9.65
N VAL A 9 22.30 -7.83 -10.49
CA VAL A 9 23.42 -7.09 -11.09
C VAL A 9 23.12 -6.89 -12.57
N VAL A 10 23.06 -5.63 -12.99
CA VAL A 10 22.89 -5.25 -14.39
C VAL A 10 24.20 -4.66 -14.88
N SER A 11 24.81 -5.29 -15.91
CA SER A 11 26.01 -4.77 -16.56
C SER A 11 25.62 -4.12 -17.89
N ARG A 12 25.77 -2.81 -17.97
CA ARG A 12 25.49 -2.03 -19.19
C ARG A 12 26.64 -1.05 -19.46
N SER A 13 26.93 -0.80 -20.71
CA SER A 13 27.88 0.22 -21.14
C SER A 13 27.16 1.54 -21.46
N ASN A 14 27.88 2.65 -21.35
CA ASN A 14 27.44 3.99 -21.76
C ASN A 14 26.18 4.54 -21.08
N VAL A 15 25.92 4.13 -19.83
CA VAL A 15 24.70 4.52 -19.09
C VAL A 15 24.89 5.74 -18.18
N ASN A 16 26.06 6.36 -18.11
CA ASN A 16 26.34 7.56 -17.32
C ASN A 16 26.00 7.46 -15.82
N ALA A 17 26.10 6.25 -15.23
CA ALA A 17 25.66 5.98 -13.86
C ALA A 17 26.31 6.91 -12.81
N ALA A 18 27.63 7.15 -12.93
CA ALA A 18 28.36 8.02 -11.99
C ALA A 18 27.84 9.47 -11.99
N GLN A 19 27.45 9.99 -13.14
CA GLN A 19 26.89 11.33 -13.29
C GLN A 19 25.53 11.44 -12.62
N TYR A 20 24.66 10.45 -12.80
CA TYR A 20 23.35 10.42 -12.15
C TYR A 20 23.46 10.30 -10.63
N VAL A 21 24.31 9.39 -10.12
CA VAL A 21 24.54 9.24 -8.68
C VAL A 21 25.08 10.53 -8.07
N LYS A 22 26.05 11.18 -8.73
CA LYS A 22 26.59 12.47 -8.28
C LYS A 22 25.54 13.58 -8.28
N PHE A 23 24.68 13.61 -9.28
CA PHE A 23 23.60 14.59 -9.37
C PHE A 23 22.65 14.43 -8.17
N VAL A 24 22.13 13.22 -7.91
CA VAL A 24 21.22 12.96 -6.79
C VAL A 24 21.88 13.29 -5.46
N ALA A 25 23.11 12.83 -5.23
CA ALA A 25 23.84 13.13 -3.99
C ALA A 25 24.00 14.65 -3.76
N SER A 26 24.29 15.40 -4.82
CA SER A 26 24.41 16.86 -4.73
C SER A 26 23.07 17.56 -4.56
N PHE A 27 22.00 17.03 -5.18
CA PHE A 27 20.68 17.65 -5.16
C PHE A 27 20.09 17.67 -3.76
N TYR A 28 19.99 16.50 -3.09
CA TYR A 28 19.38 16.45 -1.76
C TYR A 28 20.22 17.18 -0.70
N GLU A 29 21.57 17.15 -0.81
CA GLU A 29 22.43 17.90 0.10
C GLU A 29 22.22 19.43 -0.07
N LYS A 30 22.10 19.90 -1.30
CA LYS A 30 21.82 21.32 -1.56
C LYS A 30 20.48 21.79 -1.02
N CYS A 31 19.44 20.94 -1.02
CA CYS A 31 18.14 21.28 -0.47
C CYS A 31 18.18 21.69 1.02
N LEU A 32 19.22 21.29 1.76
CA LEU A 32 19.39 21.62 3.18
C LEU A 32 20.02 22.99 3.43
N ASP A 33 20.64 23.58 2.42
CA ASP A 33 21.18 24.94 2.47
C ASP A 33 20.51 25.83 1.43
N LYS A 34 19.71 26.78 1.87
CA LYS A 34 18.90 27.65 1.00
C LYS A 34 19.75 28.43 -0.01
N ALA A 35 20.96 28.82 0.34
CA ALA A 35 21.85 29.55 -0.57
C ALA A 35 22.34 28.63 -1.69
N SER A 36 22.67 27.37 -1.37
CA SER A 36 23.07 26.36 -2.34
C SER A 36 21.90 25.78 -3.14
N ALA A 37 20.69 25.85 -2.61
CA ALA A 37 19.48 25.35 -3.27
C ALA A 37 18.95 26.26 -4.38
N GLU A 38 19.39 27.51 -4.45
CA GLU A 38 18.85 28.49 -5.41
C GLU A 38 19.04 28.04 -6.87
N ASP A 39 20.15 27.39 -7.19
CA ASP A 39 20.43 26.86 -8.54
C ASP A 39 19.56 25.64 -8.90
N LEU A 40 18.94 24.98 -7.91
CA LEU A 40 18.03 23.84 -8.14
C LEU A 40 16.71 24.28 -8.79
N THR A 41 16.34 25.56 -8.69
CA THR A 41 15.13 26.10 -9.34
C THR A 41 15.12 25.87 -10.84
N ALA A 42 16.30 25.79 -11.47
CA ALA A 42 16.43 25.52 -12.90
C ALA A 42 16.02 24.09 -13.31
N TYR A 43 15.79 23.20 -12.35
CA TYR A 43 15.36 21.82 -12.56
C TYR A 43 13.89 21.58 -12.24
N LEU A 44 13.22 22.57 -11.64
CA LEU A 44 11.84 22.49 -11.20
C LEU A 44 10.87 23.05 -12.23
N GLU A 45 9.67 22.52 -12.22
CA GLU A 45 8.52 23.04 -12.97
C GLU A 45 7.49 23.67 -12.01
N SER A 46 7.97 24.53 -11.11
CA SER A 46 7.21 25.04 -9.97
C SER A 46 5.87 25.65 -10.35
N ASP A 47 4.80 25.16 -9.75
CA ASP A 47 3.48 25.78 -9.79
C ASP A 47 3.39 26.88 -8.74
N THR A 48 3.56 28.13 -9.17
CA THR A 48 3.49 29.30 -8.29
C THR A 48 2.08 29.60 -7.79
N SER A 49 1.06 28.95 -8.31
CA SER A 49 -0.32 29.07 -7.82
C SER A 49 -0.60 28.15 -6.62
N SER A 50 0.26 27.18 -6.35
CA SER A 50 0.12 26.27 -5.21
C SER A 50 0.30 27.01 -3.88
N THR A 51 -0.66 26.87 -3.00
CA THR A 51 -0.62 27.39 -1.61
C THR A 51 -0.20 26.33 -0.60
N SER A 52 0.16 25.12 -1.05
CA SER A 52 0.57 24.03 -0.17
C SER A 52 1.84 24.38 0.60
N THR A 53 1.81 24.14 1.91
CA THR A 53 2.98 24.24 2.81
C THR A 53 3.41 22.86 3.32
N ASN A 54 2.87 21.79 2.77
CA ASN A 54 3.14 20.44 3.20
C ASN A 54 4.52 19.97 2.71
N TYR A 55 5.29 19.31 3.58
CA TYR A 55 6.58 18.69 3.26
C TYR A 55 6.49 17.17 3.07
N THR A 56 5.35 16.57 3.40
CA THR A 56 5.14 15.11 3.34
C THR A 56 5.18 14.59 1.92
N ASP A 57 4.63 15.34 0.98
CA ASP A 57 4.57 14.96 -0.43
C ASP A 57 4.87 16.17 -1.31
N ILE A 58 6.11 16.26 -1.77
CA ILE A 58 6.56 17.27 -2.72
C ILE A 58 7.06 16.62 -4.01
N ASN A 59 6.97 17.36 -5.11
CA ASN A 59 7.30 16.85 -6.43
C ASN A 59 7.97 17.94 -7.29
N ILE A 60 8.21 17.67 -8.56
CA ILE A 60 8.86 18.57 -9.50
C ILE A 60 8.15 19.92 -9.66
N ASN A 61 6.83 19.98 -9.37
CA ASN A 61 6.03 21.20 -9.45
C ASN A 61 6.02 22.01 -8.15
N SER A 62 6.69 21.51 -7.11
CA SER A 62 6.75 22.18 -5.81
C SER A 62 7.58 23.47 -5.87
N THR A 63 7.28 24.37 -4.96
CA THR A 63 7.96 25.68 -4.86
C THR A 63 9.37 25.54 -4.27
N PHE A 64 10.21 26.56 -4.50
CA PHE A 64 11.54 26.64 -3.89
C PHE A 64 11.49 26.53 -2.36
N ALA A 65 10.50 27.16 -1.72
CA ALA A 65 10.33 27.10 -0.27
C ALA A 65 10.09 25.65 0.22
N GLN A 66 9.27 24.89 -0.48
CA GLN A 66 9.01 23.49 -0.14
C GLN A 66 10.25 22.61 -0.35
N ILE A 67 10.95 22.78 -1.46
CA ILE A 67 12.15 22.00 -1.76
C ILE A 67 13.29 22.28 -0.78
N SER A 68 13.43 23.52 -0.32
CA SER A 68 14.44 23.95 0.65
C SER A 68 13.98 23.85 2.12
N TRP A 69 12.98 23.02 2.40
CA TRP A 69 12.48 22.73 3.74
C TRP A 69 11.87 23.92 4.52
N GLY A 70 11.44 24.97 3.84
CA GLY A 70 10.73 26.08 4.46
C GLY A 70 11.42 26.63 5.70
N ASN A 71 10.75 26.62 6.84
CA ASN A 71 11.26 27.10 8.13
C ASN A 71 11.85 25.98 9.02
N LEU A 72 11.92 24.74 8.52
CA LEU A 72 12.41 23.61 9.31
C LEU A 72 13.91 23.70 9.59
N ASN A 73 14.71 24.22 8.65
CA ASN A 73 16.17 24.36 8.73
C ASN A 73 16.90 23.08 9.20
N PRO A 74 16.66 21.95 8.54
CA PRO A 74 17.18 20.67 9.01
C PRO A 74 18.67 20.51 8.73
N GLN A 75 19.27 19.55 9.46
CA GLN A 75 20.64 19.06 9.22
C GLN A 75 20.59 17.56 8.90
N ILE A 76 21.61 17.04 8.21
CA ILE A 76 21.74 15.61 7.99
C ILE A 76 21.97 14.91 9.33
N TYR A 77 21.06 14.02 9.70
CA TYR A 77 21.21 13.09 10.82
C TYR A 77 21.90 11.81 10.37
N ARG A 78 21.39 11.20 9.27
CA ARG A 78 22.00 10.04 8.62
C ARG A 78 22.04 10.27 7.12
N LYS A 79 23.25 10.16 6.54
CA LYS A 79 23.46 10.39 5.11
C LYS A 79 22.94 9.22 4.29
N GLY A 80 22.25 9.53 3.20
CA GLY A 80 21.74 8.56 2.23
C GLY A 80 22.77 8.22 1.16
N ILE A 81 22.62 7.02 0.59
CA ILE A 81 23.35 6.58 -0.58
C ILE A 81 22.37 6.41 -1.73
N PRO A 82 22.51 7.16 -2.85
CA PRO A 82 21.63 7.00 -3.99
C PRO A 82 21.67 5.58 -4.57
N VAL A 83 20.50 4.99 -4.77
CA VAL A 83 20.29 3.65 -5.31
C VAL A 83 19.72 3.77 -6.73
N VAL A 84 20.34 3.09 -7.68
CA VAL A 84 19.84 3.03 -9.06
C VAL A 84 18.70 2.02 -9.12
N LYS A 85 17.50 2.47 -9.46
CA LYS A 85 16.30 1.63 -9.62
C LYS A 85 16.16 1.15 -11.05
N ASP A 86 16.44 2.02 -12.02
CA ASP A 86 16.44 1.73 -13.43
C ASP A 86 17.43 2.64 -14.15
N ILE A 87 18.09 2.13 -15.19
CA ILE A 87 19.05 2.90 -15.99
C ILE A 87 19.17 2.36 -17.41
N ASN A 88 19.18 3.26 -18.38
CA ASN A 88 19.50 2.99 -19.77
C ASN A 88 20.45 4.06 -20.36
N GLU A 89 20.71 4.04 -21.64
CA GLU A 89 21.68 4.95 -22.28
C GLU A 89 21.33 6.44 -22.11
N THR A 90 20.05 6.78 -22.00
CA THR A 90 19.59 8.18 -21.99
C THR A 90 18.91 8.59 -20.69
N THR A 91 18.31 7.66 -19.97
CA THR A 91 17.55 7.95 -18.75
C THR A 91 17.92 7.07 -17.59
N ALA A 92 17.68 7.57 -16.38
CA ALA A 92 17.82 6.79 -15.15
C ALA A 92 16.76 7.19 -14.13
N SER A 93 16.37 6.21 -13.31
CA SER A 93 15.60 6.42 -12.08
C SER A 93 16.45 6.04 -10.89
N LEU A 94 16.53 6.93 -9.94
CA LEU A 94 17.25 6.73 -8.68
C LEU A 94 16.36 7.07 -7.50
N SER A 95 16.61 6.42 -6.37
CA SER A 95 16.06 6.84 -5.07
C SER A 95 17.19 7.07 -4.08
N VAL A 96 16.92 7.88 -3.08
CA VAL A 96 17.78 8.05 -1.91
C VAL A 96 16.92 8.11 -0.66
N GLU A 97 17.35 7.38 0.37
CA GLU A 97 16.75 7.39 1.69
C GLU A 97 17.78 7.95 2.67
N TYR A 98 17.36 8.91 3.50
CA TYR A 98 18.23 9.56 4.47
C TYR A 98 17.43 10.08 5.65
N GLN A 99 18.10 10.47 6.73
CA GLN A 99 17.47 11.10 7.87
C GLN A 99 17.97 12.52 8.07
N ILE A 100 17.05 13.38 8.45
CA ILE A 100 17.35 14.76 8.87
C ILE A 100 16.92 14.95 10.31
N VAL A 101 17.55 15.91 10.98
CA VAL A 101 17.17 16.37 12.31
C VAL A 101 16.93 17.87 12.27
N ALA A 102 15.87 18.29 12.95
CA ALA A 102 15.56 19.68 13.21
C ALA A 102 15.31 19.88 14.70
N LEU A 103 15.26 21.13 15.16
CA LEU A 103 14.87 21.46 16.53
C LEU A 103 13.46 22.05 16.52
N ASP A 104 12.62 21.64 17.46
CA ASP A 104 11.33 22.29 17.70
C ASP A 104 11.50 23.67 18.36
N GLU A 105 10.40 24.33 18.68
CA GLU A 105 10.41 25.66 19.34
C GLU A 105 10.95 25.61 20.79
N ASN A 106 10.95 24.43 21.40
CA ASN A 106 11.45 24.18 22.76
C ASN A 106 12.91 23.71 22.77
N GLY A 107 13.49 23.44 21.59
CA GLY A 107 14.86 22.93 21.46
C GLY A 107 14.95 21.40 21.48
N ASN A 108 13.83 20.67 21.44
CA ASN A 108 13.82 19.22 21.33
C ASN A 108 14.15 18.79 19.90
N GLN A 109 14.78 17.63 19.76
CA GLN A 109 15.11 17.08 18.46
C GLN A 109 13.88 16.43 17.82
N GLU A 110 13.69 16.73 16.56
CA GLU A 110 12.72 16.07 15.66
C GLU A 110 13.49 15.39 14.54
N ILE A 111 13.37 14.09 14.44
CA ILE A 111 14.00 13.27 13.39
C ILE A 111 12.97 12.98 12.32
N TYR A 112 13.40 13.05 11.05
CA TYR A 112 12.55 12.76 9.90
C TYR A 112 13.21 11.72 9.01
N ASP A 113 12.46 10.67 8.66
CA ASP A 113 12.79 9.76 7.58
C ASP A 113 12.40 10.39 6.25
N VAL A 114 13.33 10.44 5.31
CA VAL A 114 13.13 11.08 4.02
C VAL A 114 13.43 10.10 2.90
N THR A 115 12.51 9.97 1.98
CA THR A 115 12.68 9.22 0.75
C THR A 115 12.53 10.15 -0.45
N GLU A 116 13.49 10.14 -1.36
CA GLU A 116 13.41 10.88 -2.61
C GLU A 116 13.54 9.96 -3.81
N PHE A 117 12.78 10.26 -4.83
CA PHE A 117 12.81 9.62 -6.13
C PHE A 117 13.15 10.64 -7.21
N TYR A 118 14.00 10.23 -8.16
CA TYR A 118 14.47 11.04 -9.27
C TYR A 118 14.34 10.26 -10.58
N ARG A 119 13.65 10.82 -11.56
CA ARG A 119 13.71 10.39 -12.96
C ARG A 119 14.47 11.43 -13.75
N MET A 120 15.52 11.01 -14.45
CA MET A 120 16.46 11.93 -15.10
C MET A 120 16.78 11.49 -16.51
N ARG A 121 17.20 12.48 -17.33
CA ARG A 121 17.74 12.25 -18.67
C ARG A 121 19.13 12.88 -18.78
N TYR A 122 20.10 12.13 -19.26
CA TYR A 122 21.40 12.65 -19.59
C TYR A 122 21.38 13.32 -20.97
N THR A 123 21.98 14.51 -21.08
CA THR A 123 22.29 15.19 -22.33
C THR A 123 23.76 15.56 -22.33
N GLU A 124 24.34 15.86 -23.50
CA GLU A 124 25.75 16.26 -23.60
C GLU A 124 26.11 17.52 -22.76
N THR A 125 25.11 18.34 -22.47
CA THR A 125 25.32 19.61 -21.75
C THR A 125 24.94 19.56 -20.28
N ARG A 126 23.91 18.78 -19.91
CA ARG A 126 23.43 18.71 -18.52
C ARG A 126 22.54 17.49 -18.29
N ILE A 127 22.31 17.17 -17.02
CA ILE A 127 21.22 16.28 -16.60
C ILE A 127 19.93 17.09 -16.57
N MET A 128 18.86 16.53 -17.16
CA MET A 128 17.50 17.05 -17.08
C MET A 128 16.74 16.25 -16.02
N LEU A 129 16.13 16.91 -15.06
CA LEU A 129 15.18 16.30 -14.13
C LEU A 129 13.84 16.18 -14.84
N LEU A 130 13.29 14.96 -14.95
CA LEU A 130 12.03 14.67 -15.64
C LEU A 130 10.90 14.42 -14.65
N ASP A 131 11.23 13.88 -13.49
CA ASP A 131 10.31 13.68 -12.36
C ASP A 131 11.11 13.69 -11.07
N PHE A 132 10.52 14.25 -10.04
CA PHE A 132 11.06 14.32 -8.69
C PHE A 132 9.93 14.14 -7.70
N LYS A 133 10.16 13.34 -6.68
CA LYS A 133 9.25 13.18 -5.57
C LYS A 133 10.06 13.06 -4.28
N ARG A 134 9.63 13.75 -3.23
CA ARG A 134 10.11 13.57 -1.85
C ARG A 134 8.93 13.30 -0.95
N SER A 135 9.06 12.31 -0.11
CA SER A 135 8.20 12.13 1.07
C SER A 135 9.06 12.25 2.33
N ALA A 136 8.51 12.87 3.35
CA ALA A 136 9.15 13.02 4.64
C ALA A 136 8.16 12.71 5.75
N SER A 137 8.55 11.83 6.67
CA SER A 137 7.75 11.44 7.82
C SER A 137 8.52 11.68 9.10
N GLN A 138 7.88 12.27 10.08
CA GLN A 138 8.51 12.50 11.38
C GLN A 138 8.53 11.20 12.17
N VAL A 139 9.69 10.80 12.66
CA VAL A 139 9.85 9.64 13.54
C VAL A 139 9.17 9.93 14.87
N PHE A 140 8.24 9.07 15.25
CA PHE A 140 7.56 9.17 16.53
C PHE A 140 8.36 8.41 17.60
N GLU A 141 8.88 9.12 18.56
CA GLU A 141 9.69 8.59 19.65
C GLU A 141 9.43 9.37 20.95
N GLU A 142 9.96 8.91 22.06
CA GLU A 142 9.73 9.52 23.39
C GLU A 142 9.96 11.03 23.38
N SER A 143 11.02 11.50 22.73
CA SER A 143 11.37 12.92 22.64
C SER A 143 10.42 13.75 21.75
N SER A 144 9.61 13.10 20.89
CA SER A 144 8.71 13.74 19.94
C SER A 144 7.23 13.65 20.32
N ILE A 145 6.90 12.98 21.44
CA ILE A 145 5.51 12.86 21.91
C ILE A 145 4.96 14.24 22.26
N SER A 146 3.92 14.63 21.56
CA SER A 146 3.21 15.89 21.79
C SER A 146 1.72 15.64 21.95
N ILE A 147 1.22 15.92 23.13
CA ILE A 147 -0.18 15.80 23.52
C ILE A 147 -0.75 17.19 23.70
N SER A 148 -1.91 17.44 23.13
CA SER A 148 -2.65 18.69 23.31
C SER A 148 -4.05 18.42 23.87
N ASP A 149 -4.76 19.48 24.20
CA ASP A 149 -6.19 19.45 24.54
C ASP A 149 -7.09 18.87 23.43
N LYS A 150 -6.52 18.66 22.23
CA LYS A 150 -7.25 18.12 21.06
C LYS A 150 -6.80 16.72 20.65
N GLY A 151 -5.81 16.16 21.32
CA GLY A 151 -5.31 14.81 21.04
C GLY A 151 -3.82 14.72 20.81
N LEU A 152 -3.42 13.63 20.16
CA LEU A 152 -2.05 13.22 19.95
C LEU A 152 -1.52 13.70 18.61
N LEU A 153 -0.44 14.48 18.60
CA LEU A 153 0.22 14.94 17.39
C LEU A 153 1.23 13.88 16.93
N LEU A 154 1.06 13.40 15.69
CA LEU A 154 1.96 12.40 15.09
C LEU A 154 3.06 13.03 14.21
N GLY A 155 3.04 14.34 14.05
CA GLY A 155 4.02 15.07 13.25
C GLY A 155 3.73 15.05 11.76
N VAL A 156 4.76 15.34 10.96
CA VAL A 156 4.69 15.42 9.48
C VAL A 156 4.74 14.02 8.90
N ARG A 157 3.66 13.60 8.26
CA ARG A 157 3.58 12.28 7.60
C ARG A 157 2.39 12.18 6.65
N ASP A 158 2.24 11.03 5.99
CA ASP A 158 1.04 10.67 5.23
C ASP A 158 -0.18 10.60 6.16
N LYS A 159 -1.34 11.05 5.66
CA LYS A 159 -2.63 10.99 6.36
C LYS A 159 -3.16 9.58 6.58
N ASN A 160 -2.62 8.59 5.89
CA ASN A 160 -3.01 7.18 6.03
C ASN A 160 -2.35 6.61 7.29
N VAL A 161 -3.01 6.77 8.42
CA VAL A 161 -2.57 6.25 9.72
C VAL A 161 -3.41 5.03 10.05
N GLU A 162 -2.76 3.90 10.28
CA GLU A 162 -3.41 2.73 10.86
C GLU A 162 -3.62 3.00 12.35
N TYR A 163 -4.86 2.99 12.82
CA TYR A 163 -5.19 3.17 14.23
C TYR A 163 -6.48 2.43 14.58
N MET A 164 -6.60 2.05 15.85
CA MET A 164 -7.79 1.40 16.41
C MET A 164 -7.94 1.76 17.88
N MET A 165 -9.18 1.95 18.32
CA MET A 165 -9.52 2.05 19.74
C MET A 165 -10.26 0.81 20.20
N ASN A 166 -10.14 0.51 21.51
CA ASN A 166 -11.02 -0.44 22.17
C ASN A 166 -12.46 0.10 22.26
N GLU A 167 -13.42 -0.75 22.58
CA GLU A 167 -14.86 -0.40 22.62
C GLU A 167 -15.17 0.74 23.61
N ASN A 168 -14.46 0.79 24.73
CA ASN A 168 -14.65 1.79 25.78
C ASN A 168 -13.86 3.08 25.56
N ALA A 169 -13.15 3.20 24.45
CA ALA A 169 -12.31 4.36 24.08
C ALA A 169 -11.20 4.71 25.11
N GLY A 170 -10.82 3.76 25.95
CA GLY A 170 -9.79 3.92 26.98
C GLY A 170 -8.37 3.60 26.51
N VAL A 171 -8.20 2.96 25.34
CA VAL A 171 -6.90 2.63 24.76
C VAL A 171 -6.91 2.87 23.27
N LEU A 172 -5.93 3.62 22.78
CA LEU A 172 -5.69 3.88 21.36
C LEU A 172 -4.42 3.14 20.93
N ALA A 173 -4.51 2.25 19.96
CA ALA A 173 -3.35 1.71 19.26
C ALA A 173 -3.19 2.41 17.90
N PHE A 174 -1.95 2.68 17.48
CA PHE A 174 -1.65 3.32 16.20
C PHE A 174 -0.27 2.92 15.67
N VAL A 175 -0.11 2.99 14.36
CA VAL A 175 1.16 2.68 13.68
C VAL A 175 1.81 3.96 13.20
N GLN A 176 3.09 4.13 13.55
CA GLN A 176 3.90 5.26 13.10
C GLN A 176 5.27 4.77 12.64
N GLU A 177 5.60 5.03 11.37
CA GLU A 177 6.88 4.68 10.75
C GLU A 177 7.32 3.22 11.00
N GLY A 178 6.37 2.28 10.83
CA GLY A 178 6.60 0.85 11.03
C GLY A 178 6.65 0.39 12.48
N ASP A 179 6.45 1.28 13.44
CA ASP A 179 6.35 0.96 14.86
C ASP A 179 4.90 0.95 15.31
N LEU A 180 4.52 -0.01 16.15
CA LEU A 180 3.21 -0.07 16.80
C LEU A 180 3.28 0.50 18.20
N TRP A 181 2.42 1.47 18.45
CA TRP A 181 2.27 2.13 19.73
C TRP A 181 0.86 1.95 20.27
N SER A 182 0.71 1.94 21.59
CA SER A 182 -0.56 2.15 22.26
C SER A 182 -0.46 3.32 23.25
N TYR A 183 -1.58 3.99 23.44
CA TYR A 183 -1.74 5.11 24.34
C TYR A 183 -3.00 4.92 25.19
N SER A 184 -2.82 4.98 26.53
CA SER A 184 -3.90 5.01 27.52
C SER A 184 -3.99 6.44 28.07
N PRO A 185 -5.03 7.22 27.71
CA PRO A 185 -5.23 8.58 28.21
C PRO A 185 -5.33 8.67 29.74
N ASP A 186 -6.00 7.71 30.37
CA ASP A 186 -6.27 7.69 31.81
C ASP A 186 -4.98 7.55 32.62
N ASP A 187 -4.04 6.74 32.14
CA ASP A 187 -2.76 6.47 32.81
C ASP A 187 -1.63 7.37 32.31
N GLY A 188 -1.85 8.10 31.22
CA GLY A 188 -0.79 8.83 30.53
C GLY A 188 0.31 7.94 29.98
N LYS A 189 0.00 6.69 29.72
CA LYS A 189 0.97 5.67 29.37
C LYS A 189 1.04 5.49 27.85
N PHE A 190 2.26 5.59 27.30
CA PHE A 190 2.60 5.13 25.95
C PHE A 190 3.35 3.81 26.03
N SER A 191 2.91 2.82 25.29
CA SER A 191 3.64 1.56 25.13
C SER A 191 4.08 1.43 23.68
N ARG A 192 5.40 1.38 23.41
CA ARG A 192 5.90 0.94 22.11
C ARG A 192 5.82 -0.57 22.09
N ILE A 193 4.75 -1.07 21.47
CA ILE A 193 4.42 -2.50 21.45
C ILE A 193 5.39 -3.25 20.55
N PHE A 194 5.63 -2.73 19.34
CA PHE A 194 6.50 -3.37 18.38
C PHE A 194 7.36 -2.36 17.63
N SER A 195 8.64 -2.70 17.43
CA SER A 195 9.57 -1.94 16.62
C SER A 195 10.74 -2.82 16.18
N PHE A 196 11.20 -2.61 14.96
CA PHE A 196 12.51 -3.12 14.53
C PHE A 196 13.64 -2.12 14.80
N ARG A 197 13.34 -0.91 15.28
CA ARG A 197 14.34 0.08 15.68
C ARG A 197 15.03 -0.34 16.96
N LYS A 198 16.32 -0.09 17.06
CA LYS A 198 17.06 -0.29 18.32
C LYS A 198 16.98 0.97 19.17
N GLU A 199 16.88 0.78 20.47
CA GLU A 199 16.91 1.88 21.45
C GLU A 199 18.31 2.51 21.56
N THR A 200 19.35 1.70 21.38
CA THR A 200 20.74 2.13 21.45
C THR A 200 21.53 1.51 20.30
N ASP A 201 22.56 2.22 19.83
CA ASP A 201 23.47 1.76 18.77
C ASP A 201 22.73 1.34 17.49
N GLY A 202 21.71 2.13 17.10
CA GLY A 202 20.94 1.93 15.88
C GLY A 202 21.81 2.01 14.63
N ASP A 203 21.42 1.26 13.61
CA ASP A 203 22.07 1.25 12.31
C ASP A 203 21.08 1.68 11.20
N PHE A 204 21.52 1.66 9.93
CA PHE A 204 20.67 2.07 8.81
C PHE A 204 19.37 1.26 8.66
N ARG A 205 19.26 0.08 9.30
CA ARG A 205 18.05 -0.74 9.31
C ARG A 205 16.90 -0.08 10.08
N ASP A 206 17.21 0.84 11.00
CA ASP A 206 16.19 1.54 11.80
C ASP A 206 15.31 2.46 10.95
N SER A 207 15.83 2.97 9.83
CA SER A 207 15.08 3.77 8.85
C SER A 207 14.55 2.96 7.66
N ARG A 208 14.83 1.65 7.62
CA ARG A 208 14.39 0.75 6.55
C ARG A 208 13.35 -0.22 7.06
N TYR A 209 12.10 0.18 7.00
CA TYR A 209 10.98 -0.71 7.29
C TYR A 209 10.28 -1.08 5.99
N GLN A 210 10.49 -2.32 5.56
CA GLN A 210 9.77 -2.95 4.46
C GLN A 210 8.73 -3.91 5.04
N HIS A 211 7.88 -3.39 5.91
CA HIS A 211 6.79 -4.10 6.54
C HIS A 211 5.64 -3.15 6.84
N ASN A 212 4.46 -3.70 6.97
CA ASN A 212 3.29 -3.02 7.48
C ASN A 212 2.79 -3.75 8.72
N ILE A 213 2.10 -3.01 9.57
CA ILE A 213 1.38 -3.56 10.72
C ILE A 213 -0.09 -3.26 10.52
N LYS A 214 -0.94 -4.27 10.68
CA LYS A 214 -2.39 -4.13 10.75
C LYS A 214 -2.84 -4.45 12.16
N ILE A 215 -3.51 -3.50 12.80
CA ILE A 215 -4.09 -3.69 14.12
C ILE A 215 -5.38 -4.47 13.93
N ILE A 216 -5.52 -5.60 14.63
CA ILE A 216 -6.67 -6.48 14.49
C ILE A 216 -7.68 -6.26 15.59
N ARG A 217 -7.18 -6.09 16.83
CA ARG A 217 -8.03 -5.92 18.00
C ARG A 217 -7.30 -5.15 19.08
N VAL A 218 -8.00 -4.28 19.78
CA VAL A 218 -7.56 -3.62 21.02
C VAL A 218 -8.59 -3.97 22.09
N GLU A 219 -8.16 -4.65 23.14
CA GLU A 219 -9.02 -5.07 24.25
C GLU A 219 -9.09 -4.01 25.36
N ASP A 220 -10.11 -4.09 26.19
CA ASP A 220 -10.33 -3.12 27.28
C ASP A 220 -9.24 -3.14 28.35
N ASN A 221 -8.54 -4.28 28.50
CA ASN A 221 -7.37 -4.40 29.37
C ASN A 221 -6.08 -3.83 28.75
N GLY A 222 -6.14 -3.35 27.51
CA GLY A 222 -5.01 -2.80 26.76
C GLY A 222 -4.18 -3.85 26.03
N ASP A 223 -4.61 -5.10 25.96
CA ASP A 223 -4.00 -6.11 25.10
C ASP A 223 -4.27 -5.78 23.62
N VAL A 224 -3.32 -6.09 22.76
CA VAL A 224 -3.42 -5.80 21.31
C VAL A 224 -3.04 -7.02 20.50
N ASP A 225 -3.93 -7.43 19.60
CA ASP A 225 -3.62 -8.38 18.54
C ASP A 225 -3.31 -7.63 17.25
N PHE A 226 -2.23 -8.03 16.59
CA PHE A 226 -1.82 -7.39 15.34
C PHE A 226 -1.12 -8.36 14.39
N VAL A 227 -1.19 -8.04 13.11
CA VAL A 227 -0.48 -8.73 12.04
C VAL A 227 0.62 -7.83 11.51
N LEU A 228 1.84 -8.36 11.47
CA LEU A 228 2.98 -7.75 10.82
C LEU A 228 3.26 -8.55 9.54
N TYR A 229 3.35 -7.88 8.41
CA TYR A 229 3.64 -8.52 7.14
C TYR A 229 4.67 -7.73 6.34
N GLY A 230 5.53 -8.48 5.64
CA GLY A 230 6.64 -7.95 4.88
C GLY A 230 7.98 -8.55 5.26
N TYR A 231 9.04 -7.77 5.13
CA TYR A 231 10.40 -8.18 5.43
C TYR A 231 10.71 -8.04 6.93
N MET A 232 11.16 -9.14 7.53
CA MET A 232 11.57 -9.18 8.93
C MET A 232 12.98 -8.64 9.08
N ASN A 233 13.07 -7.38 9.43
CA ASN A 233 14.31 -6.61 9.44
C ASN A 233 15.26 -6.99 10.59
N ARG A 234 14.71 -7.54 11.68
CA ARG A 234 15.44 -7.98 12.87
C ARG A 234 14.72 -9.14 13.58
N GLY A 235 15.40 -9.71 14.55
CA GLY A 235 14.83 -10.72 15.44
C GLY A 235 15.00 -12.15 14.93
N VAL A 236 14.16 -13.05 15.44
CA VAL A 236 14.25 -14.49 15.16
C VAL A 236 13.97 -14.81 13.69
N ARG A 237 13.18 -13.96 13.01
CA ARG A 237 12.78 -14.09 11.60
C ARG A 237 13.60 -13.20 10.66
N GLU A 238 14.69 -12.59 11.14
CA GLU A 238 15.52 -11.72 10.31
C GLU A 238 15.89 -12.38 8.98
N GLY A 239 15.66 -11.66 7.88
CA GLY A 239 15.96 -12.13 6.52
C GLY A 239 14.81 -12.84 5.81
N TYR A 240 13.69 -13.12 6.49
CA TYR A 240 12.50 -13.68 5.87
C TYR A 240 11.52 -12.57 5.45
N CYS A 241 10.78 -12.83 4.38
CA CYS A 241 9.51 -12.17 4.13
C CYS A 241 8.38 -13.09 4.58
N GLY A 242 7.28 -12.52 5.05
CA GLY A 242 6.13 -13.31 5.48
C GLY A 242 5.15 -12.51 6.32
N VAL A 243 4.28 -13.24 6.98
CA VAL A 243 3.24 -12.72 7.85
C VAL A 243 3.43 -13.27 9.25
N CYS A 244 3.51 -12.37 10.25
CA CYS A 244 3.54 -12.75 11.66
C CYS A 244 2.27 -12.27 12.34
N VAL A 245 1.63 -13.15 13.09
CA VAL A 245 0.54 -12.82 14.01
C VAL A 245 1.13 -12.68 15.41
N TYR A 246 0.89 -11.55 16.03
CA TYR A 246 1.38 -11.23 17.36
C TYR A 246 0.24 -10.92 18.33
N HIS A 247 0.46 -11.24 19.57
CA HIS A 247 -0.34 -10.81 20.72
C HIS A 247 0.52 -10.02 21.68
N TYR A 248 0.08 -8.83 22.05
CA TYR A 248 0.68 -8.02 23.10
C TYR A 248 -0.15 -8.12 24.38
N SER A 249 0.46 -8.53 25.47
CA SER A 249 -0.11 -8.45 26.80
C SER A 249 0.33 -7.18 27.51
N ASN A 250 -0.61 -6.29 27.76
CA ASN A 250 -0.38 -5.00 28.43
C ASN A 250 0.10 -5.18 29.88
N ASP A 251 -0.49 -6.15 30.59
CA ASP A 251 -0.17 -6.44 32.01
C ASP A 251 1.27 -6.94 32.16
N GLN A 252 1.74 -7.78 31.24
CA GLN A 252 3.09 -8.32 31.23
C GLN A 252 4.10 -7.42 30.51
N ASN A 253 3.62 -6.49 29.69
CA ASN A 253 4.39 -5.68 28.75
C ASN A 253 5.26 -6.55 27.81
N VAL A 254 4.65 -7.59 27.24
CA VAL A 254 5.31 -8.61 26.41
C VAL A 254 4.54 -8.85 25.13
N VAL A 255 5.27 -8.94 24.01
CA VAL A 255 4.76 -9.37 22.72
C VAL A 255 5.12 -10.83 22.46
N GLU A 256 4.15 -11.62 22.09
CA GLU A 256 4.29 -13.04 21.74
C GLU A 256 3.96 -13.28 20.28
N GLU A 257 4.87 -13.94 19.54
CA GLU A 257 4.56 -14.45 18.19
C GLU A 257 3.66 -15.66 18.31
N LYS A 258 2.49 -15.63 17.67
CA LYS A 258 1.55 -16.75 17.66
C LYS A 258 1.75 -17.63 16.43
N VAL A 259 1.84 -17.00 15.27
CA VAL A 259 1.94 -17.72 13.98
C VAL A 259 2.92 -16.99 13.08
N PHE A 260 3.72 -17.73 12.32
CA PHE A 260 4.52 -17.21 11.22
C PHE A 260 4.19 -17.94 9.91
N ILE A 261 3.89 -17.18 8.88
CA ILE A 261 3.60 -17.67 7.52
C ILE A 261 4.72 -17.16 6.63
N PRO A 262 5.71 -17.99 6.26
CA PRO A 262 6.77 -17.58 5.38
C PRO A 262 6.24 -17.33 3.96
N SER A 263 6.83 -16.36 3.28
CA SER A 263 6.58 -16.09 1.87
C SER A 263 7.88 -15.97 1.11
N THR A 264 7.88 -16.39 -0.16
CA THR A 264 8.96 -16.12 -1.10
C THR A 264 8.77 -14.81 -1.85
N GLU A 265 7.62 -14.18 -1.70
CA GLU A 265 7.30 -12.88 -2.27
C GLU A 265 8.03 -11.76 -1.51
N SER A 266 8.32 -10.66 -2.21
CA SER A 266 8.87 -9.47 -1.55
C SER A 266 7.80 -8.70 -0.79
N TYR A 267 8.22 -7.76 0.05
CA TYR A 267 7.31 -6.90 0.81
C TYR A 267 6.29 -6.18 -0.07
N GLU A 268 6.71 -5.68 -1.23
CA GLU A 268 5.83 -4.95 -2.14
C GLU A 268 4.65 -5.80 -2.60
N PHE A 269 4.88 -7.09 -2.83
CA PHE A 269 3.82 -8.02 -3.23
C PHE A 269 2.93 -8.42 -2.07
N LEU A 270 3.53 -8.69 -0.91
CA LEU A 270 2.76 -8.97 0.30
C LEU A 270 1.85 -7.81 0.68
N LYS A 271 2.30 -6.58 0.47
CA LYS A 271 1.52 -5.38 0.75
C LYS A 271 0.25 -5.29 -0.10
N GLU A 272 0.33 -5.66 -1.38
CA GLU A 272 -0.84 -5.70 -2.26
C GLU A 272 -1.81 -6.84 -1.87
N ASP A 273 -1.27 -8.03 -1.60
CA ASP A 273 -2.08 -9.21 -1.28
C ASP A 273 -2.81 -9.10 0.08
N LEU A 274 -2.12 -8.63 1.12
CA LEU A 274 -2.58 -8.71 2.50
C LEU A 274 -3.36 -7.49 3.01
N GLY A 275 -3.44 -6.43 2.21
CA GLY A 275 -4.16 -5.22 2.59
C GLY A 275 -5.67 -5.40 2.75
N THR A 276 -6.23 -6.49 2.20
CA THR A 276 -7.67 -6.65 2.02
C THR A 276 -8.36 -7.33 3.18
N LEU A 277 -7.91 -8.50 3.63
CA LEU A 277 -8.54 -9.23 4.73
C LEU A 277 -7.56 -9.62 5.81
N SER A 278 -7.79 -9.15 7.02
CA SER A 278 -7.27 -9.67 8.27
C SER A 278 -8.32 -9.40 9.35
N TYR A 279 -9.05 -10.41 9.76
CA TYR A 279 -10.13 -10.34 10.73
C TYR A 279 -9.97 -11.41 11.79
N VAL A 280 -10.21 -11.07 13.05
CA VAL A 280 -10.24 -12.04 14.17
C VAL A 280 -11.63 -12.09 14.74
N SER A 281 -12.23 -13.29 14.70
CA SER A 281 -13.54 -13.53 15.30
C SER A 281 -13.49 -13.55 16.83
N THR A 282 -14.66 -13.48 17.45
CA THR A 282 -14.84 -13.61 18.91
C THR A 282 -14.29 -14.93 19.48
N GLU A 283 -14.16 -15.96 18.66
CA GLU A 283 -13.58 -17.27 19.02
C GLU A 283 -12.05 -17.34 18.85
N ASN A 284 -11.34 -16.22 18.67
CA ASN A 284 -9.89 -16.16 18.41
C ASN A 284 -9.42 -16.88 17.14
N ALA A 285 -10.27 -16.94 16.12
CA ALA A 285 -9.89 -17.40 14.80
C ALA A 285 -9.52 -16.20 13.91
N LEU A 286 -8.30 -16.19 13.39
CA LEU A 286 -7.85 -15.24 12.37
C LEU A 286 -8.26 -15.73 10.99
N TYR A 287 -8.93 -14.88 10.23
CA TYR A 287 -9.22 -15.09 8.82
C TYR A 287 -8.32 -14.21 7.98
N LEU A 288 -7.66 -14.82 7.02
CA LEU A 288 -6.63 -14.16 6.21
C LEU A 288 -6.79 -14.58 4.75
N LEU A 289 -6.87 -13.59 3.85
CA LEU A 289 -6.72 -13.84 2.42
C LEU A 289 -5.24 -13.68 2.05
N PHE A 290 -4.63 -14.78 1.60
CA PHE A 290 -3.24 -14.79 1.19
C PHE A 290 -2.99 -15.83 0.08
N ALA A 291 -2.23 -15.44 -0.93
CA ALA A 291 -1.89 -16.32 -2.07
C ALA A 291 -3.14 -16.97 -2.71
N ASN A 292 -4.19 -16.21 -2.96
CA ASN A 292 -5.49 -16.63 -3.53
C ASN A 292 -6.24 -17.69 -2.69
N LYS A 293 -5.93 -17.79 -1.39
CA LYS A 293 -6.57 -18.72 -0.45
C LYS A 293 -7.09 -17.98 0.77
N LEU A 294 -8.26 -18.38 1.20
CA LEU A 294 -8.85 -17.94 2.45
C LEU A 294 -8.47 -18.92 3.56
N TYR A 295 -7.67 -18.45 4.50
CA TYR A 295 -7.23 -19.22 5.66
C TYR A 295 -8.07 -18.88 6.88
N LYS A 296 -8.35 -19.90 7.68
CA LYS A 296 -8.75 -19.77 9.07
C LYS A 296 -7.64 -20.32 9.97
N ILE A 297 -7.18 -19.53 10.90
CA ILE A 297 -6.05 -19.82 11.79
C ILE A 297 -6.52 -19.65 13.22
N ASN A 298 -6.48 -20.68 14.03
CA ASN A 298 -6.73 -20.56 15.46
C ASN A 298 -5.47 -19.95 16.13
N ILE A 299 -5.60 -18.74 16.66
CA ILE A 299 -4.48 -18.01 17.26
C ILE A 299 -3.99 -18.71 18.55
N SER A 300 -4.85 -19.44 19.25
CA SER A 300 -4.50 -20.05 20.53
C SER A 300 -3.56 -21.26 20.39
N ASP A 301 -3.83 -22.12 19.40
CA ASP A 301 -3.09 -23.38 19.19
C ASP A 301 -2.38 -23.45 17.83
N GLY A 302 -2.60 -22.44 16.95
CA GLY A 302 -1.99 -22.32 15.64
C GLY A 302 -2.46 -23.33 14.60
N THR A 303 -3.52 -24.04 14.86
CA THR A 303 -4.13 -24.90 13.83
C THR A 303 -4.71 -24.04 12.72
N SER A 304 -4.60 -24.50 11.49
CA SER A 304 -5.10 -23.78 10.32
C SER A 304 -5.83 -24.68 9.35
N GLU A 305 -6.79 -24.10 8.66
CA GLU A 305 -7.51 -24.73 7.55
C GLU A 305 -7.69 -23.72 6.40
N VAL A 306 -7.73 -24.23 5.18
CA VAL A 306 -8.07 -23.45 3.99
C VAL A 306 -9.59 -23.58 3.78
N LEU A 307 -10.29 -22.46 3.88
CA LEU A 307 -11.76 -22.42 3.70
C LEU A 307 -12.14 -22.39 2.22
N GLU A 308 -11.33 -21.68 1.40
CA GLU A 308 -11.57 -21.53 -0.03
C GLU A 308 -10.24 -21.32 -0.75
N GLU A 309 -10.15 -21.78 -2.01
CA GLU A 309 -9.00 -21.60 -2.90
C GLU A 309 -9.42 -20.94 -4.22
N GLY A 310 -8.47 -20.34 -4.94
CA GLY A 310 -8.71 -19.74 -6.25
C GLY A 310 -9.44 -18.39 -6.18
N ILE A 311 -9.43 -17.71 -5.03
CA ILE A 311 -10.00 -16.37 -4.88
C ILE A 311 -9.06 -15.36 -5.52
N LYS A 312 -9.56 -14.59 -6.51
CA LYS A 312 -8.83 -13.46 -7.05
C LYS A 312 -9.07 -12.23 -6.19
N ILE A 313 -8.00 -11.50 -5.88
CA ILE A 313 -8.08 -10.30 -5.03
C ILE A 313 -8.99 -9.22 -5.63
N ASP A 314 -8.97 -9.06 -6.95
CA ASP A 314 -9.82 -8.09 -7.67
C ASP A 314 -11.31 -8.42 -7.62
N ASP A 315 -11.65 -9.68 -7.35
CA ASP A 315 -13.01 -10.21 -7.25
C ASP A 315 -13.42 -10.51 -5.80
N PHE A 316 -12.74 -9.90 -4.83
CA PHE A 316 -12.93 -10.09 -3.41
C PHE A 316 -13.25 -8.78 -2.70
N ALA A 317 -14.16 -8.81 -1.76
CA ALA A 317 -14.53 -7.67 -0.94
C ALA A 317 -14.76 -8.07 0.51
N VAL A 318 -14.59 -7.12 1.41
CA VAL A 318 -14.74 -7.29 2.86
C VAL A 318 -15.63 -6.18 3.41
N SER A 319 -16.46 -6.49 4.40
CA SER A 319 -17.28 -5.52 5.12
C SER A 319 -16.43 -4.56 5.98
N ASP A 320 -17.02 -3.48 6.44
CA ASP A 320 -16.32 -2.43 7.20
C ASP A 320 -15.66 -2.96 8.48
N THR A 321 -16.30 -3.94 9.15
CA THR A 321 -15.73 -4.58 10.35
C THR A 321 -14.80 -5.73 10.03
N GLY A 322 -14.84 -6.26 8.78
CA GLY A 322 -14.16 -7.49 8.39
C GLY A 322 -14.92 -8.77 8.73
N ALA A 323 -16.10 -8.67 9.39
CA ALA A 323 -16.88 -9.85 9.79
C ALA A 323 -17.51 -10.61 8.62
N HIS A 324 -17.72 -9.93 7.50
CA HIS A 324 -18.23 -10.53 6.27
C HIS A 324 -17.24 -10.36 5.13
N ALA A 325 -17.16 -11.35 4.26
CA ALA A 325 -16.45 -11.25 2.99
C ALA A 325 -17.26 -11.86 1.85
N ALA A 326 -17.01 -11.38 0.62
CA ALA A 326 -17.62 -11.92 -0.58
C ALA A 326 -16.63 -12.00 -1.72
N TRP A 327 -16.82 -12.96 -2.62
CA TRP A 327 -16.00 -13.11 -3.83
C TRP A 327 -16.79 -13.72 -4.98
N ILE A 328 -16.28 -13.55 -6.19
CA ILE A 328 -16.83 -14.18 -7.38
C ILE A 328 -16.20 -15.56 -7.55
N ILE A 329 -17.03 -16.59 -7.67
CA ILE A 329 -16.58 -17.95 -7.94
C ILE A 329 -16.03 -18.02 -9.37
N GLN A 330 -14.79 -18.46 -9.54
CA GLN A 330 -14.09 -18.43 -10.82
C GLN A 330 -14.35 -19.66 -11.69
N GLU A 331 -14.56 -20.82 -11.10
CA GLU A 331 -14.61 -22.11 -11.80
C GLU A 331 -15.81 -22.97 -11.36
N GLY A 332 -16.13 -23.96 -12.19
CA GLY A 332 -17.18 -24.95 -11.92
C GLY A 332 -18.57 -24.53 -12.35
N GLU A 333 -19.58 -25.26 -11.90
CA GLU A 333 -21.00 -25.03 -12.25
C GLU A 333 -21.54 -23.72 -11.68
N SER A 334 -20.91 -23.18 -10.63
CA SER A 334 -21.27 -21.94 -9.97
C SER A 334 -20.41 -20.76 -10.40
N ALA A 335 -19.60 -20.88 -11.45
CA ALA A 335 -18.77 -19.77 -11.94
C ALA A 335 -19.62 -18.53 -12.26
N GLY A 336 -19.14 -17.34 -11.80
CA GLY A 336 -19.87 -16.09 -11.89
C GLY A 336 -20.90 -15.83 -10.79
N ASN A 337 -21.12 -16.76 -9.87
CA ASN A 337 -21.88 -16.51 -8.66
C ASN A 337 -21.05 -15.70 -7.65
N ILE A 338 -21.71 -14.86 -6.88
CA ILE A 338 -21.10 -14.25 -5.68
C ILE A 338 -21.29 -15.21 -4.51
N LYS A 339 -20.21 -15.61 -3.86
CA LYS A 339 -20.23 -16.32 -2.59
C LYS A 339 -19.92 -15.34 -1.47
N GLU A 340 -20.66 -15.41 -0.38
CA GLU A 340 -20.49 -14.57 0.81
C GLU A 340 -20.37 -15.47 2.04
N ILE A 341 -19.54 -15.05 3.01
CA ILE A 341 -19.30 -15.73 4.28
C ILE A 341 -19.45 -14.75 5.45
N ASP A 342 -20.03 -15.23 6.54
CA ASP A 342 -19.96 -14.61 7.87
C ASP A 342 -18.89 -15.35 8.68
N PHE A 343 -17.87 -14.64 9.12
CA PHE A 343 -16.73 -15.22 9.84
C PHE A 343 -16.99 -15.53 11.32
N GLU A 344 -18.07 -15.00 11.90
CA GLU A 344 -18.48 -15.35 13.26
C GLU A 344 -19.21 -16.70 13.31
N THR A 345 -20.05 -16.95 12.31
CA THR A 345 -20.89 -18.15 12.26
C THR A 345 -20.36 -19.22 11.32
N LEU A 346 -19.48 -18.85 10.38
CA LEU A 346 -19.02 -19.66 9.22
C LEU A 346 -20.18 -20.04 8.27
N GLU A 347 -21.33 -19.39 8.39
CA GLU A 347 -22.38 -19.56 7.42
C GLU A 347 -21.98 -18.94 6.08
N THR A 348 -22.37 -19.59 5.00
CA THR A 348 -22.12 -19.09 3.65
C THR A 348 -23.41 -19.02 2.86
N ARG A 349 -23.52 -18.01 1.98
CA ARG A 349 -24.56 -17.95 0.96
C ARG A 349 -23.98 -17.77 -0.42
N SER A 350 -24.76 -18.13 -1.45
CA SER A 350 -24.37 -17.96 -2.85
C SER A 350 -25.49 -17.26 -3.60
N LEU A 351 -25.15 -16.17 -4.31
CA LEU A 351 -26.04 -15.45 -5.17
C LEU A 351 -25.74 -15.85 -6.62
N ALA A 352 -26.73 -16.38 -7.31
CA ALA A 352 -26.62 -16.76 -8.71
C ALA A 352 -27.30 -15.71 -9.61
N PRO A 353 -26.70 -15.37 -10.77
CA PRO A 353 -27.36 -14.50 -11.74
C PRO A 353 -28.60 -15.18 -12.35
N SER A 354 -29.60 -14.41 -12.72
CA SER A 354 -30.73 -14.91 -13.51
C SER A 354 -30.29 -15.17 -14.94
N SER A 355 -31.07 -15.97 -15.69
CA SER A 355 -30.76 -16.23 -17.11
C SER A 355 -30.66 -14.93 -17.90
N GLY A 356 -29.58 -14.77 -18.67
CA GLY A 356 -29.31 -13.56 -19.43
C GLY A 356 -28.74 -12.41 -18.59
N GLN A 357 -28.23 -12.70 -17.42
CA GLN A 357 -27.60 -11.74 -16.52
C GLN A 357 -26.25 -12.25 -16.00
N SER A 358 -25.39 -11.32 -15.57
CA SER A 358 -24.20 -11.58 -14.77
C SER A 358 -24.16 -10.67 -13.55
N LEU A 359 -23.38 -11.04 -12.55
CA LEU A 359 -23.19 -10.28 -11.33
C LEU A 359 -21.81 -9.62 -11.31
N VAL A 360 -21.74 -8.43 -10.73
CA VAL A 360 -20.49 -7.71 -10.44
C VAL A 360 -20.45 -7.43 -8.96
N LEU A 361 -19.40 -7.89 -8.28
CA LEU A 361 -19.14 -7.57 -6.89
C LEU A 361 -18.62 -6.13 -6.81
N ASN A 362 -19.30 -5.27 -6.05
CA ASN A 362 -18.90 -3.87 -5.88
C ASN A 362 -18.36 -3.55 -4.48
N GLY A 363 -18.56 -4.44 -3.49
CA GLY A 363 -18.08 -4.26 -2.14
C GLY A 363 -19.15 -4.38 -1.08
N PHE A 364 -18.97 -3.69 0.03
CA PHE A 364 -19.92 -3.62 1.13
C PHE A 364 -20.26 -2.17 1.48
N MET A 365 -21.45 -1.96 1.99
CA MET A 365 -21.82 -0.72 2.67
C MET A 365 -22.15 -1.09 4.12
N ASN A 366 -21.27 -0.78 5.05
CA ASN A 366 -21.19 -1.36 6.39
C ASN A 366 -21.06 -2.91 6.28
N GLU A 367 -22.07 -3.65 6.75
CA GLU A 367 -22.12 -5.12 6.70
C GLU A 367 -23.01 -5.66 5.57
N ASP A 368 -23.60 -4.77 4.75
CA ASP A 368 -24.51 -5.17 3.68
C ASP A 368 -23.75 -5.26 2.34
N LEU A 369 -23.94 -6.38 1.62
CA LEU A 369 -23.30 -6.64 0.34
C LEU A 369 -23.83 -5.71 -0.75
N VAL A 370 -22.95 -5.10 -1.52
CA VAL A 370 -23.25 -4.27 -2.69
C VAL A 370 -22.83 -5.01 -3.96
N TYR A 371 -23.78 -5.25 -4.85
CA TYR A 371 -23.50 -5.90 -6.12
C TYR A 371 -24.33 -5.32 -7.26
N GLY A 372 -23.75 -5.44 -8.47
CA GLY A 372 -24.37 -4.99 -9.71
C GLY A 372 -24.96 -6.15 -10.50
N ILE A 373 -26.09 -5.91 -11.15
CA ILE A 373 -26.70 -6.81 -12.15
C ILE A 373 -26.43 -6.25 -13.54
N VAL A 374 -25.79 -7.02 -14.37
CA VAL A 374 -25.46 -6.72 -15.76
C VAL A 374 -26.30 -7.60 -16.66
N VAL A 375 -26.94 -7.03 -17.67
CA VAL A 375 -27.75 -7.76 -18.65
C VAL A 375 -26.86 -8.12 -19.86
N ASP A 376 -27.14 -9.27 -20.47
CA ASP A 376 -26.39 -9.72 -21.66
C ASP A 376 -26.32 -8.63 -22.73
N GLY A 377 -25.11 -8.36 -23.21
CA GLY A 377 -24.83 -7.31 -24.19
C GLY A 377 -24.59 -5.92 -23.58
N ASP A 378 -24.54 -5.78 -22.26
CA ASP A 378 -24.19 -4.53 -21.57
C ASP A 378 -22.70 -4.45 -21.18
N VAL A 379 -21.90 -5.44 -21.58
CA VAL A 379 -20.44 -5.33 -21.64
C VAL A 379 -20.05 -4.96 -23.07
N ILE A 380 -19.39 -3.82 -23.25
CA ILE A 380 -19.06 -3.29 -24.59
C ILE A 380 -17.57 -2.95 -24.64
N ALA A 381 -16.89 -3.57 -25.61
CA ALA A 381 -15.52 -3.19 -25.96
C ALA A 381 -15.51 -1.92 -26.85
N ASP A 382 -14.63 -0.98 -26.56
CA ASP A 382 -14.36 0.18 -27.42
C ASP A 382 -13.49 -0.21 -28.64
N ASP A 383 -13.20 0.78 -29.49
CA ASP A 383 -12.37 0.58 -30.69
C ASP A 383 -10.91 0.14 -30.35
N ASN A 384 -10.47 0.25 -29.08
CA ASN A 384 -9.15 -0.16 -28.58
C ASN A 384 -9.19 -1.51 -27.83
N GLY A 385 -10.37 -2.13 -27.73
CA GLY A 385 -10.57 -3.39 -27.02
C GLY A 385 -10.79 -3.24 -25.51
N HIS A 386 -10.93 -2.02 -24.99
CA HIS A 386 -11.28 -1.79 -23.59
C HIS A 386 -12.76 -2.12 -23.36
N GLU A 387 -13.02 -3.09 -22.52
CA GLU A 387 -14.37 -3.46 -22.10
C GLU A 387 -14.87 -2.54 -21.00
N THR A 388 -16.07 -2.01 -21.17
CA THR A 388 -16.79 -1.26 -20.15
C THR A 388 -18.09 -2.00 -19.83
N THR A 389 -18.28 -2.30 -18.54
CA THR A 389 -19.48 -2.94 -18.03
C THR A 389 -20.53 -1.90 -17.66
N GLY A 390 -21.71 -2.05 -18.22
CA GLY A 390 -22.87 -1.24 -17.86
C GLY A 390 -23.74 -1.97 -16.85
N ILE A 391 -23.66 -1.60 -15.59
CA ILE A 391 -24.50 -2.16 -14.53
C ILE A 391 -25.92 -1.58 -14.71
N HIS A 392 -26.89 -2.47 -14.92
CA HIS A 392 -28.29 -2.10 -15.09
C HIS A 392 -28.96 -1.78 -13.74
N THR A 393 -28.66 -2.56 -12.72
CA THR A 393 -29.26 -2.42 -11.38
C THR A 393 -28.20 -2.67 -10.32
N VAL A 394 -28.11 -1.80 -9.32
CA VAL A 394 -27.26 -2.00 -8.13
C VAL A 394 -28.16 -2.39 -6.95
N ARG A 395 -27.77 -3.42 -6.20
CA ARG A 395 -28.46 -3.89 -5.00
C ARG A 395 -27.56 -3.80 -3.79
N ILE A 396 -28.19 -3.46 -2.67
CA ILE A 396 -27.61 -3.54 -1.32
C ILE A 396 -28.47 -4.55 -0.55
N GLU A 397 -27.82 -5.62 -0.07
CA GLU A 397 -28.54 -6.76 0.51
C GLU A 397 -27.80 -7.26 1.76
N GLY A 398 -28.58 -7.45 2.84
CA GLY A 398 -28.05 -8.05 4.06
C GLY A 398 -27.68 -9.52 3.89
N PHE A 399 -26.81 -10.06 4.76
CA PHE A 399 -26.42 -11.47 4.74
C PHE A 399 -27.60 -12.44 4.81
N ASP A 400 -28.68 -12.05 5.48
CA ASP A 400 -29.95 -12.77 5.56
C ASP A 400 -30.78 -12.78 4.26
N GLY A 401 -30.28 -12.16 3.18
CA GLY A 401 -30.99 -12.01 1.91
C GLY A 401 -32.02 -10.90 1.88
N THR A 402 -32.08 -10.05 2.92
CA THR A 402 -33.00 -8.93 2.95
C THR A 402 -32.52 -7.81 2.04
N LEU A 403 -33.29 -7.50 0.99
CA LEU A 403 -33.01 -6.36 0.10
C LEU A 403 -33.18 -5.04 0.87
N LYS A 404 -32.09 -4.33 1.10
CA LYS A 404 -32.06 -3.02 1.78
C LYS A 404 -32.34 -1.89 0.80
N LYS A 405 -31.73 -1.97 -0.39
CA LYS A 405 -31.84 -0.94 -1.43
C LYS A 405 -31.68 -1.55 -2.82
N GLU A 406 -32.47 -1.03 -3.76
CA GLU A 406 -32.29 -1.27 -5.19
C GLU A 406 -32.19 0.08 -5.91
N TYR A 407 -31.19 0.22 -6.76
CA TYR A 407 -30.97 1.41 -7.56
C TYR A 407 -30.98 1.05 -9.04
N HIS A 408 -31.86 1.74 -9.79
CA HIS A 408 -31.98 1.63 -11.24
C HIS A 408 -32.47 2.96 -11.81
N GLN A 409 -31.98 3.34 -12.99
CA GLN A 409 -32.50 4.48 -13.74
C GLN A 409 -32.75 4.11 -15.20
N ASP A 410 -33.98 4.35 -15.69
CA ASP A 410 -34.39 4.02 -17.05
C ASP A 410 -33.48 4.66 -18.11
N GLY A 411 -32.89 3.83 -18.96
CA GLY A 411 -32.03 4.25 -20.07
C GLY A 411 -30.64 4.76 -19.66
N LEU A 412 -30.27 4.62 -18.41
CA LEU A 412 -28.94 4.89 -17.87
C LEU A 412 -28.33 3.62 -17.27
N TYR A 413 -27.02 3.57 -17.25
CA TYR A 413 -26.22 2.47 -16.70
C TYR A 413 -25.22 3.03 -15.71
N VAL A 414 -24.95 2.32 -14.63
CA VAL A 414 -23.85 2.62 -13.73
C VAL A 414 -22.58 2.00 -14.34
N THR A 415 -21.59 2.83 -14.63
CA THR A 415 -20.33 2.41 -15.25
C THR A 415 -19.13 2.51 -14.32
N ASP A 416 -19.33 3.15 -13.16
CA ASP A 416 -18.35 3.24 -12.09
C ASP A 416 -19.05 3.46 -10.76
N ILE A 417 -18.53 2.84 -9.70
CA ILE A 417 -19.03 2.97 -8.33
C ILE A 417 -17.84 3.32 -7.43
N THR A 418 -17.91 4.46 -6.79
CA THR A 418 -16.95 4.86 -5.76
C THR A 418 -17.59 4.66 -4.39
N MET A 419 -17.02 3.74 -3.60
CA MET A 419 -17.45 3.49 -2.23
C MET A 419 -16.75 4.47 -1.28
N GLY A 420 -17.53 5.16 -0.46
CA GLY A 420 -17.03 6.04 0.60
C GLY A 420 -17.76 5.75 1.92
N ASN A 421 -17.19 6.15 3.04
CA ASN A 421 -17.71 5.83 4.38
C ASN A 421 -19.16 6.30 4.63
N THR A 422 -19.54 7.43 4.04
CA THR A 422 -20.86 8.03 4.24
C THR A 422 -21.73 8.04 2.98
N MET A 423 -21.16 7.67 1.83
CA MET A 423 -21.84 7.82 0.54
C MET A 423 -21.22 6.89 -0.49
N MET A 424 -22.07 6.25 -1.28
CA MET A 424 -21.69 5.55 -2.50
C MET A 424 -22.05 6.42 -3.70
N GLU A 425 -21.07 6.78 -4.54
CA GLU A 425 -21.25 7.61 -5.73
C GLU A 425 -21.30 6.75 -6.99
N PHE A 426 -22.22 7.05 -7.90
CA PHE A 426 -22.37 6.37 -9.19
C PHE A 426 -22.01 7.29 -10.34
N GLN A 427 -21.21 6.79 -11.30
CA GLN A 427 -21.11 7.39 -12.59
C GLN A 427 -22.21 6.84 -13.49
N LEU A 428 -23.15 7.69 -13.89
CA LEU A 428 -24.24 7.33 -14.80
C LEU A 428 -23.85 7.59 -16.25
N SER A 429 -24.10 6.63 -17.13
CA SER A 429 -23.71 6.66 -18.53
C SER A 429 -24.84 6.19 -19.44
N LYS A 430 -24.86 6.71 -20.66
CA LYS A 430 -25.71 6.21 -21.75
C LYS A 430 -24.96 5.23 -22.62
N LYS A 431 -25.63 4.11 -22.92
CA LYS A 431 -25.14 3.11 -23.86
C LYS A 431 -25.12 3.68 -25.29
N THR A 432 -24.02 3.46 -25.99
CA THR A 432 -23.83 3.84 -27.40
C THR A 432 -23.34 2.63 -28.20
N LYS A 433 -23.19 2.76 -29.49
CA LYS A 433 -22.67 1.68 -30.34
C LYS A 433 -21.16 1.39 -30.09
N LYS A 434 -20.44 2.30 -29.44
CA LYS A 434 -18.99 2.25 -29.25
C LYS A 434 -18.59 2.28 -27.75
N GLY A 435 -19.46 1.85 -26.85
CA GLY A 435 -19.23 1.89 -25.41
C GLY A 435 -20.23 2.77 -24.67
N TYR A 436 -19.82 3.32 -23.57
CA TYR A 436 -20.64 4.13 -22.68
C TYR A 436 -20.19 5.59 -22.69
N LYS A 437 -21.16 6.52 -22.64
CA LYS A 437 -20.88 7.95 -22.54
C LYS A 437 -21.39 8.47 -21.20
N ALA A 438 -20.51 8.96 -20.35
CA ALA A 438 -20.83 9.59 -19.08
C ALA A 438 -21.82 10.76 -19.26
N VAL A 439 -22.83 10.82 -18.39
CA VAL A 439 -23.92 11.82 -18.43
C VAL A 439 -23.99 12.61 -17.13
N SER A 440 -24.07 11.94 -16.00
CA SER A 440 -24.26 12.54 -14.67
C SER A 440 -23.70 11.63 -13.59
N LYS A 441 -23.64 12.16 -12.38
CA LYS A 441 -23.40 11.39 -11.16
C LYS A 441 -24.67 11.35 -10.32
N ASP A 442 -24.82 10.30 -9.53
CA ASP A 442 -25.85 10.14 -8.52
C ASP A 442 -25.25 9.44 -7.30
N ASN A 443 -25.96 9.35 -6.19
CA ASN A 443 -25.41 8.75 -4.98
C ASN A 443 -26.49 8.08 -4.09
N ILE A 444 -26.02 7.17 -3.24
CA ILE A 444 -26.77 6.64 -2.10
C ILE A 444 -26.03 7.05 -0.83
N LEU A 445 -26.74 7.73 0.07
CA LEU A 445 -26.19 8.10 1.38
C LEU A 445 -26.27 6.90 2.33
N ASN A 446 -25.19 6.68 3.05
CA ASN A 446 -25.16 5.76 4.18
C ASN A 446 -25.73 6.48 5.40
N ASN A 447 -26.97 6.13 5.78
CA ASN A 447 -27.66 6.70 6.93
C ASN A 447 -27.45 5.90 8.22
N SER A 448 -26.60 4.87 8.22
CA SER A 448 -26.20 4.25 9.48
C SER A 448 -25.57 5.33 10.35
N LYS A 449 -25.87 5.33 11.64
CA LYS A 449 -25.17 6.21 12.58
C LYS A 449 -23.69 6.02 12.32
N ALA A 450 -23.02 7.11 11.92
CA ALA A 450 -21.57 7.12 11.98
C ALA A 450 -21.21 6.53 13.35
N SER A 451 -20.43 5.46 13.36
CA SER A 451 -19.91 4.95 14.62
C SER A 451 -19.36 6.20 15.31
N THR A 452 -19.68 6.39 16.55
CA THR A 452 -19.09 7.47 17.35
C THR A 452 -17.62 7.09 17.52
N ASN A 453 -16.86 7.16 16.42
CA ASN A 453 -15.42 7.04 16.50
C ASN A 453 -14.96 8.18 17.40
N THR A 454 -14.53 7.81 18.58
CA THR A 454 -13.99 8.72 19.58
C THR A 454 -12.65 9.31 19.14
N VAL A 455 -12.11 8.85 17.99
CA VAL A 455 -10.85 9.31 17.39
C VAL A 455 -11.07 9.58 15.90
N SER A 456 -10.47 10.65 15.42
CA SER A 456 -10.41 10.97 13.99
C SER A 456 -9.02 11.46 13.60
N VAL A 457 -8.65 11.24 12.32
CA VAL A 457 -7.41 11.79 11.75
C VAL A 457 -7.69 13.21 11.26
N GLU A 458 -6.97 14.17 11.82
CA GLU A 458 -7.05 15.58 11.44
C GLU A 458 -5.75 16.08 10.82
N LEU A 459 -5.88 16.99 9.85
CA LEU A 459 -4.78 17.75 9.31
C LEU A 459 -4.65 19.08 10.08
N VAL A 460 -3.50 19.30 10.69
CA VAL A 460 -3.20 20.52 11.45
C VAL A 460 -2.11 21.30 10.73
N THR A 461 -2.36 22.56 10.42
CA THR A 461 -1.36 23.42 9.79
C THR A 461 -0.46 24.03 10.84
N ASN A 462 0.84 23.84 10.66
CA ASN A 462 1.88 24.46 11.47
C ASN A 462 2.73 25.37 10.55
N SER A 463 3.03 26.60 11.02
CA SER A 463 3.79 27.56 10.23
C SER A 463 5.26 27.16 10.02
N ARG A 464 5.80 26.28 10.87
CA ARG A 464 7.18 25.81 10.81
C ARG A 464 7.34 24.57 9.94
N THR A 465 6.49 23.53 10.16
CA THR A 465 6.62 22.22 9.52
C THR A 465 5.60 21.99 8.39
N GLY A 466 4.67 22.92 8.20
CA GLY A 466 3.58 22.78 7.25
C GLY A 466 2.42 21.97 7.83
N THR A 467 1.94 20.96 7.10
CA THR A 467 0.82 20.14 7.56
C THR A 467 1.32 18.97 8.40
N GLN A 468 0.71 18.80 9.55
CA GLN A 468 0.94 17.68 10.48
C GLN A 468 -0.33 16.85 10.67
N ILE A 469 -0.18 15.62 11.11
CA ILE A 469 -1.26 14.70 11.41
C ILE A 469 -1.52 14.69 12.91
N ARG A 470 -2.79 14.77 13.29
CA ARG A 470 -3.26 14.60 14.66
C ARG A 470 -4.31 13.50 14.73
N LEU A 471 -4.15 12.60 15.71
CA LEU A 471 -5.25 11.75 16.17
C LEU A 471 -6.06 12.56 17.20
N ALA A 472 -7.21 13.08 16.76
CA ALA A 472 -8.07 13.88 17.60
C ALA A 472 -8.87 12.96 18.54
N LEU A 473 -8.76 13.21 19.83
CA LEU A 473 -9.51 12.50 20.87
C LEU A 473 -10.76 13.30 21.24
N THR A 474 -11.83 12.62 21.65
CA THR A 474 -13.07 13.26 22.10
C THR A 474 -12.94 13.84 23.49
N GLU A 475 -12.11 13.26 24.32
CA GLU A 475 -11.83 13.72 25.69
C GLU A 475 -10.44 14.33 25.76
N THR A 476 -10.31 15.42 26.51
CA THR A 476 -9.02 16.09 26.73
C THR A 476 -8.17 15.26 27.64
N PRO A 477 -6.97 14.81 27.22
CA PRO A 477 -6.06 14.08 28.08
C PRO A 477 -5.61 14.93 29.29
N GLU A 478 -5.71 14.39 30.51
CA GLU A 478 -5.30 15.08 31.76
C GLU A 478 -3.79 15.01 32.03
N ILE A 479 -2.93 14.79 31.04
CA ILE A 479 -1.54 14.39 31.24
C ILE A 479 -0.60 15.58 31.26
N GLN A 480 0.34 15.54 32.22
CA GLN A 480 1.44 16.50 32.30
C GLN A 480 2.77 15.95 31.76
N GLU A 481 3.07 14.67 31.98
CA GLU A 481 4.27 14.00 31.47
C GLU A 481 3.92 12.55 31.10
N PRO A 482 4.08 12.12 29.84
CA PRO A 482 3.76 10.76 29.43
C PRO A 482 4.75 9.76 30.01
N LEU A 483 4.24 8.63 30.49
CA LEU A 483 5.05 7.46 30.83
C LEU A 483 5.28 6.62 29.57
N VAL A 484 6.51 6.52 29.11
CA VAL A 484 6.86 5.68 27.96
C VAL A 484 7.44 4.35 28.43
N VAL A 485 6.90 3.25 27.90
CA VAL A 485 7.39 1.90 28.16
C VAL A 485 7.62 1.17 26.82
N TYR A 486 8.57 0.24 26.83
CA TYR A 486 8.94 -0.56 25.67
C TYR A 486 8.60 -2.02 25.93
N ALA A 487 7.81 -2.63 25.05
CA ALA A 487 7.45 -4.03 25.19
C ALA A 487 8.64 -4.95 24.88
N LYS A 488 8.67 -6.12 25.51
CA LYS A 488 9.69 -7.12 25.29
C LYS A 488 9.13 -8.25 24.42
N MET A 489 9.90 -8.69 23.44
CA MET A 489 9.56 -9.89 22.69
C MET A 489 9.76 -11.12 23.57
N LYS A 490 8.75 -11.97 23.67
CA LYS A 490 8.86 -13.25 24.34
C LYS A 490 9.79 -14.17 23.55
N ASN A 491 10.76 -14.78 24.21
CA ASN A 491 11.59 -15.79 23.57
C ASN A 491 10.73 -17.00 23.23
N ILE A 492 10.60 -17.26 21.92
CA ILE A 492 9.86 -18.41 21.42
C ILE A 492 10.80 -19.61 21.42
N GLY A 493 10.42 -20.69 22.12
CA GLY A 493 11.10 -21.98 22.11
C GLY A 493 10.98 -22.68 20.75
N ASP A 494 11.12 -24.01 20.73
CA ASP A 494 10.98 -24.82 19.51
C ASP A 494 9.51 -25.01 19.07
N ASP A 495 8.54 -24.57 19.86
CA ASP A 495 7.08 -24.68 19.61
C ASP A 495 6.58 -23.59 18.64
N ARG A 496 7.25 -23.45 17.51
CA ARG A 496 6.91 -22.45 16.50
C ARG A 496 5.89 -22.99 15.51
N ILE A 497 4.84 -22.21 15.32
CA ILE A 497 3.86 -22.51 14.27
C ILE A 497 4.32 -21.84 12.98
N ILE A 498 4.64 -22.65 11.98
CA ILE A 498 5.02 -22.20 10.65
C ILE A 498 4.03 -22.85 9.68
N LEU A 499 3.26 -22.03 8.99
CA LEU A 499 2.38 -22.49 7.94
C LEU A 499 3.17 -22.67 6.64
N ASP A 500 2.98 -23.82 6.00
CA ASP A 500 3.54 -24.07 4.67
C ASP A 500 2.56 -23.55 3.62
N THR A 501 3.00 -22.56 2.84
CA THR A 501 2.19 -21.94 1.80
C THR A 501 2.66 -22.40 0.43
N GLN A 502 1.73 -22.93 -0.37
CA GLN A 502 2.00 -23.21 -1.78
C GLN A 502 1.75 -21.93 -2.59
N ILE A 503 2.74 -21.54 -3.37
CA ILE A 503 2.63 -20.36 -4.25
C ILE A 503 1.78 -20.74 -5.47
N PRO A 504 0.76 -19.94 -5.83
CA PRO A 504 -0.02 -20.16 -7.03
C PRO A 504 0.83 -20.21 -8.31
N GLU A 505 0.45 -21.06 -9.27
CA GLU A 505 1.16 -21.19 -10.56
C GLU A 505 0.80 -20.11 -11.58
N GLU A 506 -0.13 -19.21 -11.29
CA GLU A 506 -0.54 -18.16 -12.22
C GLU A 506 0.60 -17.16 -12.49
N ASP A 507 0.74 -16.78 -13.75
CA ASP A 507 1.68 -15.74 -14.16
C ASP A 507 1.18 -14.37 -13.67
N ILE A 508 1.98 -13.72 -12.83
CA ILE A 508 1.73 -12.36 -12.36
C ILE A 508 2.82 -11.45 -12.93
N TYR A 509 2.39 -10.31 -13.46
CA TYR A 509 3.23 -9.27 -14.01
C TYR A 509 3.20 -8.05 -13.10
N TYR A 510 4.36 -7.63 -12.63
CA TYR A 510 4.52 -6.54 -11.68
C TYR A 510 5.04 -5.31 -12.40
N VAL A 511 4.31 -4.22 -12.31
CA VAL A 511 4.74 -2.93 -12.85
C VAL A 511 5.45 -2.14 -11.76
N TYR A 512 6.72 -1.88 -11.98
CA TYR A 512 7.50 -0.99 -11.13
C TYR A 512 7.69 0.35 -11.81
N ALA A 513 7.33 1.42 -11.12
CA ALA A 513 7.51 2.78 -11.58
C ALA A 513 7.84 3.69 -10.40
N LYS A 514 8.55 4.78 -10.66
CA LYS A 514 8.87 5.81 -9.65
C LYS A 514 9.52 5.24 -8.37
N GLY A 515 10.28 4.16 -8.52
CA GLY A 515 11.04 3.56 -7.42
C GLY A 515 10.28 2.56 -6.55
N GLY A 516 9.03 2.24 -6.85
CA GLY A 516 8.20 1.27 -6.13
C GLY A 516 7.32 0.42 -7.03
N LEU A 517 6.60 -0.53 -6.44
CA LEU A 517 5.54 -1.26 -7.12
C LEU A 517 4.38 -0.29 -7.38
N ASP A 518 3.95 -0.19 -8.65
CA ASP A 518 2.82 0.63 -9.07
C ASP A 518 1.54 -0.20 -9.16
N SER A 519 1.61 -1.38 -9.77
CA SER A 519 0.45 -2.25 -9.99
C SER A 519 0.87 -3.67 -10.37
N THR A 520 -0.09 -4.60 -10.28
CA THR A 520 0.07 -6.01 -10.67
C THR A 520 -1.00 -6.38 -11.70
N PHE A 521 -0.67 -7.27 -12.61
CA PHE A 521 -1.56 -7.75 -13.66
C PHE A 521 -1.36 -9.24 -13.92
N THR A 522 -2.41 -9.94 -14.29
CA THR A 522 -2.33 -11.28 -14.89
C THR A 522 -2.20 -11.21 -16.41
N ASP A 523 -2.62 -10.09 -17.02
CA ASP A 523 -2.48 -9.81 -18.45
C ASP A 523 -1.21 -9.01 -18.73
N PRO A 524 -0.24 -9.57 -19.47
CA PRO A 524 1.00 -8.88 -19.80
C PRO A 524 0.78 -7.62 -20.64
N ALA A 525 -0.25 -7.56 -21.49
CA ALA A 525 -0.51 -6.40 -22.33
C ALA A 525 -0.93 -5.18 -21.49
N LEU A 526 -1.78 -5.39 -20.47
CA LEU A 526 -2.16 -4.33 -19.53
C LEU A 526 -0.97 -3.88 -18.68
N ALA A 527 -0.13 -4.82 -18.26
CA ALA A 527 1.10 -4.51 -17.52
C ALA A 527 2.05 -3.63 -18.36
N LEU A 528 2.25 -3.98 -19.63
CA LEU A 528 3.09 -3.19 -20.53
C LEU A 528 2.54 -1.78 -20.75
N GLN A 529 1.23 -1.66 -20.99
CA GLN A 529 0.57 -0.37 -21.17
C GLN A 529 0.75 0.51 -19.92
N ARG A 530 0.49 -0.06 -18.74
CA ARG A 530 0.67 0.67 -17.48
C ARG A 530 2.12 1.09 -17.24
N ALA A 531 3.07 0.21 -17.54
CA ALA A 531 4.49 0.53 -17.41
C ALA A 531 4.92 1.64 -18.38
N ASP A 532 4.39 1.67 -19.60
CA ASP A 532 4.67 2.76 -20.55
C ASP A 532 4.10 4.08 -20.06
N ASP A 533 2.87 4.11 -19.56
CA ASP A 533 2.22 5.30 -19.01
C ASP A 533 2.98 5.87 -17.82
N GLN A 534 3.46 5.01 -16.92
CA GLN A 534 4.16 5.41 -15.71
C GLN A 534 5.68 5.55 -15.87
N THR A 535 6.21 5.35 -17.07
CA THR A 535 7.66 5.28 -17.34
C THR A 535 8.38 4.21 -16.50
N GLY A 536 7.69 3.09 -16.30
CA GLY A 536 8.12 1.98 -15.47
C GLY A 536 8.71 0.82 -16.26
N VAL A 537 8.77 -0.33 -15.60
CA VAL A 537 9.22 -1.62 -16.13
C VAL A 537 8.25 -2.71 -15.72
N VAL A 538 8.23 -3.83 -16.44
CA VAL A 538 7.44 -5.01 -16.10
C VAL A 538 8.37 -6.14 -15.69
N LEU A 539 8.13 -6.72 -14.54
CA LEU A 539 8.80 -7.92 -14.04
C LEU A 539 7.81 -9.08 -13.94
N ASN A 540 8.30 -10.30 -14.07
CA ASN A 540 7.52 -11.50 -13.74
C ASN A 540 7.73 -11.89 -12.26
N ARG A 541 7.05 -12.93 -11.79
CA ARG A 541 7.16 -13.48 -10.43
C ARG A 541 8.60 -13.87 -10.06
N ALA A 542 9.42 -14.32 -11.01
CA ALA A 542 10.83 -14.63 -10.81
C ALA A 542 11.74 -13.39 -10.80
N GLN A 543 11.17 -12.17 -10.77
CA GLN A 543 11.90 -10.90 -10.80
C GLN A 543 12.73 -10.68 -12.07
N GLN A 544 12.34 -11.34 -13.16
CA GLN A 544 12.97 -11.14 -14.46
C GLN A 544 12.26 -10.03 -15.22
N TYR A 545 13.00 -9.21 -15.96
CA TYR A 545 12.39 -8.22 -16.83
C TYR A 545 11.60 -8.89 -17.94
N VAL A 546 10.31 -8.58 -18.00
CA VAL A 546 9.43 -8.90 -19.11
C VAL A 546 9.48 -7.78 -20.15
N TRP A 547 9.45 -6.54 -19.66
CA TRP A 547 9.51 -5.36 -20.52
C TRP A 547 10.22 -4.21 -19.81
N GLU A 548 10.95 -3.46 -20.61
CA GLU A 548 11.69 -2.27 -20.21
C GLU A 548 11.53 -1.22 -21.32
N ARG A 549 11.20 0.01 -20.97
CA ARG A 549 11.03 1.07 -21.94
C ARG A 549 12.32 1.31 -22.73
N GLY A 550 12.28 1.07 -24.04
CA GLY A 550 13.40 1.27 -24.94
C GLY A 550 13.62 2.75 -25.30
N ASN A 551 14.82 3.06 -25.76
CA ASN A 551 15.07 4.33 -26.42
C ASN A 551 14.62 4.24 -27.89
N LYS A 552 13.89 5.24 -28.39
CA LYS A 552 13.45 5.30 -29.80
C LYS A 552 14.59 5.18 -30.84
N LYS A 553 15.84 5.31 -30.41
CA LYS A 553 17.03 5.16 -31.25
C LYS A 553 17.73 3.80 -31.10
N THR A 554 17.33 2.98 -30.17
CA THR A 554 17.96 1.68 -29.91
C THR A 554 17.20 0.60 -30.64
N LYS A 555 17.76 0.07 -31.72
CA LYS A 555 17.29 -1.18 -32.31
C LYS A 555 17.86 -2.32 -31.48
N LEU A 556 17.03 -3.00 -30.73
CA LEU A 556 17.37 -4.29 -30.14
C LEU A 556 17.28 -5.35 -31.24
N THR A 557 18.42 -5.78 -31.74
CA THR A 557 18.48 -6.98 -32.57
C THR A 557 18.56 -8.16 -31.59
N LEU A 558 17.42 -8.76 -31.26
CA LEU A 558 17.39 -10.04 -30.58
C LEU A 558 17.87 -11.12 -31.55
N ASN A 559 19.10 -11.60 -31.33
CA ASN A 559 19.59 -12.76 -32.06
C ASN A 559 18.99 -14.00 -31.37
N LEU A 560 17.86 -14.51 -31.89
CA LEU A 560 17.13 -15.66 -31.34
C LEU A 560 18.01 -16.92 -31.23
N GLU A 561 19.18 -16.95 -31.88
CA GLU A 561 20.15 -18.03 -31.76
C GLU A 561 20.87 -18.03 -30.40
N ASP A 562 20.96 -16.88 -29.72
CA ASP A 562 21.62 -16.73 -28.42
C ASP A 562 20.70 -16.94 -27.22
N VAL A 563 19.40 -17.19 -27.45
CA VAL A 563 18.45 -17.46 -26.38
C VAL A 563 18.50 -18.94 -25.98
N PRO A 564 18.75 -19.28 -24.72
CA PRO A 564 18.74 -20.65 -24.27
C PRO A 564 17.44 -21.38 -24.63
N GLU A 565 17.54 -22.66 -25.04
CA GLU A 565 16.37 -23.46 -25.50
C GLU A 565 15.24 -23.51 -24.46
N ALA A 566 15.59 -23.50 -23.16
CA ALA A 566 14.62 -23.43 -22.06
C ALA A 566 13.84 -22.12 -22.01
N MET A 567 14.40 -21.02 -22.50
CA MET A 567 13.71 -19.73 -22.60
C MET A 567 12.87 -19.62 -23.88
N LYS A 568 13.23 -20.36 -24.93
CA LYS A 568 12.43 -20.40 -26.18
C LYS A 568 11.10 -21.12 -25.99
N SER A 569 11.01 -22.07 -25.05
CA SER A 569 9.78 -22.79 -24.73
C SER A 569 8.91 -22.12 -23.66
N ALA A 570 9.51 -21.24 -22.86
CA ALA A 570 8.81 -20.42 -21.86
C ALA A 570 8.50 -19.01 -22.37
N SER A 571 8.93 -18.66 -23.58
CA SER A 571 8.62 -17.35 -24.13
C SER A 571 7.13 -17.28 -24.42
N LEU A 572 6.38 -16.47 -23.69
CA LEU A 572 5.38 -15.65 -24.32
C LEU A 572 5.94 -15.33 -25.71
N ASP A 573 5.22 -15.70 -26.70
CA ASP A 573 5.62 -15.59 -28.08
C ASP A 573 6.17 -14.17 -28.33
N VAL A 574 7.49 -14.02 -28.21
CA VAL A 574 8.19 -12.75 -28.47
C VAL A 574 7.83 -12.29 -29.89
N THR A 575 7.48 -13.24 -30.76
CA THR A 575 6.96 -13.00 -32.09
C THR A 575 5.57 -12.37 -32.05
N ALA A 576 4.67 -12.83 -31.19
CA ALA A 576 3.35 -12.21 -31.01
C ALA A 576 3.47 -10.82 -30.36
N LEU A 577 4.41 -10.62 -29.45
CA LEU A 577 4.70 -9.32 -28.86
C LEU A 577 5.32 -8.36 -29.91
N GLN A 578 6.21 -8.86 -30.78
CA GLN A 578 6.77 -8.10 -31.89
C GLN A 578 5.73 -7.76 -32.96
N GLU A 579 4.80 -8.68 -33.26
CA GLU A 579 3.68 -8.45 -34.19
C GLU A 579 2.66 -7.45 -33.60
N ALA A 580 2.40 -7.50 -32.28
CA ALA A 580 1.50 -6.55 -31.61
C ALA A 580 2.09 -5.13 -31.50
N LEU A 581 3.41 -5.01 -31.45
CA LEU A 581 4.12 -3.72 -31.36
C LEU A 581 4.48 -3.12 -32.73
N GLY A 582 4.15 -3.84 -33.83
CA GLY A 582 4.44 -3.42 -35.21
C GLY A 582 5.87 -3.76 -35.64
N ASP A 583 6.02 -3.96 -36.96
CA ASP A 583 7.20 -4.49 -37.66
C ASP A 583 8.48 -3.61 -37.57
N GLU A 584 8.43 -2.53 -36.81
CA GLU A 584 9.58 -1.71 -36.47
C GLU A 584 10.02 -2.02 -35.02
N GLY A 585 10.48 -3.24 -34.81
CA GLY A 585 10.95 -3.77 -33.51
C GLY A 585 11.79 -2.81 -32.71
N THR A 586 11.12 -1.99 -31.94
CA THR A 586 11.72 -1.15 -30.90
C THR A 586 11.19 -1.67 -29.58
N ILE A 587 11.95 -2.54 -28.94
CA ILE A 587 11.79 -2.88 -27.53
C ILE A 587 12.77 -2.05 -26.72
#